data_921dc8194b5075b3daf8740f4719f64c
#
_entry.id   921dc8194b5075b3daf8740f4719f64c
#
_cell.length_a   1.000
_cell.length_b   1.000
_cell.length_c   1.000
_cell.angle_alpha   90.00
_cell.angle_beta   90.00
_cell.angle_gamma   90.00
#
_symmetry.space_group_name_H-M   'P 1'
#
loop_
_entity.id
_entity.type
_entity.pdbx_description
1 polymer ?
#
loop_
_entity_poly.entity_id
_entity_poly.type
_entity_poly.pdbx_seq_one_letter_code
_entity_poly.pdbx_strand_id
1 'polypeptide(L)'
;VKAYIFPGQGAQFVGMGKDLYERSEEARQLFEKANEILGFRITDIMFSGTDEDLKQTKVTQPAIFLHSVILAKVLGDDFKPEMAAGHSLGEFSALVSAGALSFEDGLHLVAARANAMQKACEIQPSTMAAILGLDDFTVEDVCHKLTDVVVPANYNCPGQLVISGTIAGIDAACEKLTAAGAKRALKLNVGGAFHSPLMEAARVELEHAIVHTEIKEPVCPIYQNIDAKPYTDPEKIKHNLIAQLTGPVRWTQTVQHMLEDGATSFTEVGPGNVLQGLVKKVDRAVPTSSATLPE
;
A
#
# COMPACT_ATOMS: atom_id res chain seq x y z
N VAL A 1 22.14 -6.68 -3.58
CA VAL A 1 21.30 -5.48 -3.78
C VAL A 1 20.30 -5.39 -2.67
N LYS A 2 20.24 -4.23 -2.01
CA LYS A 2 19.27 -3.97 -0.92
C LYS A 2 17.96 -3.46 -1.47
N ALA A 3 16.89 -4.17 -1.19
CA ALA A 3 15.53 -3.76 -1.52
C ALA A 3 14.84 -3.17 -0.30
N TYR A 4 14.15 -2.06 -0.50
CA TYR A 4 13.35 -1.41 0.54
C TYR A 4 11.89 -1.48 0.16
N ILE A 5 11.07 -1.90 1.12
CA ILE A 5 9.64 -2.10 0.91
C ILE A 5 8.83 -1.28 1.92
N PHE A 6 7.70 -0.76 1.45
CA PHE A 6 6.88 0.20 2.19
C PHE A 6 5.46 -0.33 2.36
N PRO A 7 4.98 -0.47 3.62
CA PRO A 7 3.67 -1.07 3.87
C PRO A 7 2.51 -0.13 3.53
N GLY A 8 1.35 -0.74 3.34
CA GLY A 8 0.08 -0.06 3.15
C GLY A 8 -0.91 -0.36 4.25
N GLN A 9 -2.19 -0.18 3.94
CA GLN A 9 -3.29 -0.34 4.87
C GLN A 9 -3.25 -1.71 5.56
N GLY A 10 -3.50 -1.72 6.86
CA GLY A 10 -3.39 -2.90 7.71
C GLY A 10 -2.15 -2.91 8.61
N ALA A 11 -1.16 -2.08 8.31
CA ALA A 11 0.06 -1.98 9.11
C ALA A 11 -0.05 -1.03 10.30
N GLN A 12 -1.06 -0.18 10.36
CA GLN A 12 -1.26 0.82 11.39
C GLN A 12 -1.52 0.22 12.77
N PHE A 13 -1.02 0.89 13.81
CA PHE A 13 -1.28 0.54 15.21
C PHE A 13 -1.21 1.78 16.11
N VAL A 14 -1.96 1.77 17.19
CA VAL A 14 -1.93 2.89 18.16
C VAL A 14 -0.54 2.96 18.81
N GLY A 15 0.03 4.15 18.80
CA GLY A 15 1.40 4.40 19.26
C GLY A 15 2.42 4.52 18.13
N MET A 16 2.01 4.23 16.90
CA MET A 16 2.89 4.30 15.74
C MET A 16 3.50 5.68 15.56
N GLY A 17 4.81 5.74 15.37
CA GLY A 17 5.53 6.99 15.12
C GLY A 17 5.89 7.79 16.37
N LYS A 18 5.38 7.42 17.55
CA LYS A 18 5.65 8.16 18.79
C LYS A 18 7.12 8.20 19.13
N ASP A 19 7.82 7.07 18.98
CA ASP A 19 9.26 6.96 19.21
C ASP A 19 10.06 7.86 18.27
N LEU A 20 9.68 7.95 17.00
CA LEU A 20 10.29 8.87 16.04
C LEU A 20 10.16 10.31 16.48
N TYR A 21 8.95 10.70 16.90
CA TYR A 21 8.64 12.05 17.35
C TYR A 21 9.46 12.43 18.59
N GLU A 22 9.59 11.50 19.54
CA GLU A 22 10.31 11.74 20.81
C GLU A 22 11.84 11.75 20.65
N ARG A 23 12.37 10.95 19.71
CA ARG A 23 13.82 10.73 19.57
C ARG A 23 14.49 11.59 18.51
N SER A 24 13.73 12.23 17.62
CA SER A 24 14.28 13.00 16.50
C SER A 24 13.60 14.35 16.37
N GLU A 25 14.38 15.43 16.43
CA GLU A 25 13.87 16.78 16.18
C GLU A 25 13.39 16.96 14.75
N GLU A 26 14.12 16.37 13.78
CA GLU A 26 13.72 16.39 12.36
C GLU A 26 12.37 15.70 12.18
N ALA A 27 12.18 14.54 12.81
CA ALA A 27 10.90 13.83 12.76
C ALA A 27 9.77 14.68 13.36
N ARG A 28 10.01 15.30 14.51
CA ARG A 28 9.02 16.16 15.16
C ARG A 28 8.58 17.30 14.26
N GLN A 29 9.51 17.98 13.62
CA GLN A 29 9.22 19.06 12.67
C GLN A 29 8.38 18.57 11.49
N LEU A 30 8.69 17.40 10.94
CA LEU A 30 7.93 16.82 9.83
C LEU A 30 6.53 16.41 10.24
N PHE A 31 6.36 15.82 11.43
CA PHE A 31 5.04 15.49 11.95
C PHE A 31 4.18 16.74 12.19
N GLU A 32 4.77 17.80 12.77
CA GLU A 32 4.03 19.05 12.99
C GLU A 32 3.66 19.72 11.67
N LYS A 33 4.54 19.67 10.68
CA LYS A 33 4.23 20.16 9.33
C LYS A 33 3.08 19.37 8.71
N ALA A 34 3.04 18.06 8.91
CA ALA A 34 1.94 17.21 8.43
C ALA A 34 0.62 17.61 9.08
N ASN A 35 0.60 17.89 10.38
CA ASN A 35 -0.60 18.36 11.08
C ASN A 35 -1.12 19.66 10.44
N GLU A 36 -0.24 20.59 10.09
CA GLU A 36 -0.62 21.84 9.42
C GLU A 36 -1.20 21.57 8.03
N ILE A 37 -0.54 20.75 7.23
CA ILE A 37 -0.97 20.43 5.87
C ILE A 37 -2.35 19.74 5.87
N LEU A 38 -2.54 18.78 6.77
CA LEU A 38 -3.79 18.03 6.85
C LEU A 38 -4.94 18.81 7.49
N GLY A 39 -4.64 19.84 8.28
CA GLY A 39 -5.65 20.62 8.96
C GLY A 39 -6.23 19.97 10.21
N PHE A 40 -5.64 18.88 10.68
CA PHE A 40 -5.99 18.22 11.94
C PHE A 40 -4.75 17.56 12.53
N ARG A 41 -4.78 17.31 13.84
CA ARG A 41 -3.64 16.70 14.53
C ARG A 41 -3.64 15.18 14.39
N ILE A 42 -3.15 14.72 13.25
CA ILE A 42 -3.03 13.28 12.99
C ILE A 42 -2.11 12.59 14.01
N THR A 43 -1.13 13.32 14.54
CA THR A 43 -0.21 12.79 15.55
C THR A 43 -0.93 12.39 16.83
N ASP A 44 -1.97 13.11 17.23
CA ASP A 44 -2.76 12.74 18.42
C ASP A 44 -3.44 11.37 18.21
N ILE A 45 -3.94 11.13 17.02
CA ILE A 45 -4.57 9.85 16.65
C ILE A 45 -3.53 8.74 16.55
N MET A 46 -2.40 9.01 15.88
CA MET A 46 -1.34 8.02 15.71
C MET A 46 -0.73 7.57 17.04
N PHE A 47 -0.46 8.52 17.93
CA PHE A 47 0.29 8.24 19.16
C PHE A 47 -0.58 7.76 20.30
N SER A 48 -1.81 8.25 20.41
CA SER A 48 -2.68 8.00 21.57
C SER A 48 -4.17 7.92 21.25
N GLY A 49 -4.55 7.78 19.99
CA GLY A 49 -5.94 7.60 19.58
C GLY A 49 -6.44 6.18 19.83
N THR A 50 -7.52 5.82 19.16
CA THR A 50 -8.10 4.48 19.23
C THR A 50 -7.87 3.73 17.92
N ASP A 51 -7.95 2.39 17.97
CA ASP A 51 -7.90 1.56 16.77
C ASP A 51 -9.00 1.97 15.78
N GLU A 52 -10.18 2.32 16.27
CA GLU A 52 -11.30 2.75 15.44
C GLU A 52 -10.98 4.05 14.68
N ASP A 53 -10.38 5.03 15.36
CA ASP A 53 -9.97 6.28 14.73
C ASP A 53 -8.93 6.03 13.62
N LEU A 54 -7.96 5.15 13.88
CA LEU A 54 -6.92 4.78 12.92
C LEU A 54 -7.44 4.01 11.70
N LYS A 55 -8.57 3.31 11.83
CA LYS A 55 -9.17 2.55 10.73
C LYS A 55 -9.87 3.41 9.70
N GLN A 56 -10.18 4.66 10.02
CA GLN A 56 -10.80 5.56 9.05
C GLN A 56 -9.82 5.82 7.91
N THR A 57 -10.23 5.56 6.68
CA THR A 57 -9.37 5.65 5.49
C THR A 57 -8.63 6.98 5.40
N LYS A 58 -9.30 8.09 5.69
CA LYS A 58 -8.71 9.44 5.69
C LYS A 58 -7.58 9.62 6.71
N VAL A 59 -7.52 8.77 7.74
CA VAL A 59 -6.49 8.78 8.77
C VAL A 59 -5.44 7.71 8.49
N THR A 60 -5.87 6.49 8.16
CA THR A 60 -5.00 5.33 7.97
C THR A 60 -3.91 5.59 6.94
N GLN A 61 -4.30 6.06 5.76
CA GLN A 61 -3.34 6.24 4.67
C GLN A 61 -2.29 7.30 5.00
N PRO A 62 -2.66 8.52 5.43
CA PRO A 62 -1.64 9.51 5.83
C PRO A 62 -0.79 9.03 7.01
N ALA A 63 -1.36 8.32 7.97
CA ALA A 63 -0.61 7.83 9.14
C ALA A 63 0.51 6.87 8.73
N ILE A 64 0.21 5.88 7.90
CA ILE A 64 1.20 4.91 7.41
C ILE A 64 2.25 5.62 6.54
N PHE A 65 1.81 6.48 5.64
CA PHE A 65 2.70 7.28 4.79
C PHE A 65 3.69 8.08 5.64
N LEU A 66 3.20 8.82 6.63
CA LEU A 66 4.03 9.65 7.49
C LEU A 66 5.06 8.84 8.27
N HIS A 67 4.64 7.72 8.84
CA HIS A 67 5.58 6.85 9.57
C HIS A 67 6.72 6.39 8.65
N SER A 68 6.39 5.89 7.48
CA SER A 68 7.37 5.39 6.52
C SER A 68 8.32 6.46 6.01
N VAL A 69 7.77 7.58 5.55
CA VAL A 69 8.54 8.66 4.90
C VAL A 69 9.41 9.39 5.91
N ILE A 70 8.89 9.66 7.11
CA ILE A 70 9.65 10.35 8.15
C ILE A 70 10.79 9.45 8.64
N LEU A 71 10.53 8.16 8.83
CA LEU A 71 11.57 7.19 9.18
C LEU A 71 12.69 7.19 8.13
N ALA A 72 12.36 7.09 6.86
CA ALA A 72 13.36 7.12 5.78
C ALA A 72 14.19 8.40 5.80
N LYS A 73 13.56 9.55 6.00
CA LYS A 73 14.26 10.84 6.07
C LYS A 73 15.22 10.92 7.24
N VAL A 74 14.79 10.47 8.42
CA VAL A 74 15.60 10.51 9.64
C VAL A 74 16.78 9.56 9.57
N LEU A 75 16.66 8.44 8.86
CA LEU A 75 17.77 7.52 8.63
C LEU A 75 18.89 8.15 7.79
N GLY A 76 18.58 9.14 6.97
CA GLY A 76 19.58 9.86 6.17
C GLY A 76 20.44 8.92 5.33
N ASP A 77 21.76 8.96 5.57
CA ASP A 77 22.72 8.13 4.82
C ASP A 77 22.61 6.63 5.11
N ASP A 78 21.91 6.23 6.17
CA ASP A 78 21.64 4.81 6.45
C ASP A 78 20.52 4.25 5.57
N PHE A 79 19.80 5.12 4.87
CA PHE A 79 18.80 4.74 3.90
C PHE A 79 19.36 4.95 2.48
N LYS A 80 19.80 3.85 1.85
CA LYS A 80 20.39 3.87 0.49
C LYS A 80 19.72 2.82 -0.38
N PRO A 81 18.54 3.10 -0.91
CA PRO A 81 17.81 2.10 -1.69
C PRO A 81 18.47 1.89 -3.07
N GLU A 82 18.63 0.63 -3.43
CA GLU A 82 19.07 0.22 -4.76
C GLU A 82 17.87 -0.26 -5.60
N MET A 83 16.80 -0.61 -4.94
CA MET A 83 15.48 -0.82 -5.51
C MET A 83 14.43 -0.64 -4.41
N ALA A 84 13.24 -0.23 -4.79
CA ALA A 84 12.16 0.02 -3.83
C ALA A 84 10.81 -0.37 -4.40
N ALA A 85 9.89 -0.73 -3.53
CA ALA A 85 8.50 -1.00 -3.86
C ALA A 85 7.62 -0.71 -2.67
N GLY A 86 6.36 -0.34 -2.92
CA GLY A 86 5.39 -0.12 -1.87
C GLY A 86 4.08 -0.81 -2.18
N HIS A 87 3.44 -1.37 -1.17
CA HIS A 87 2.16 -2.06 -1.32
C HIS A 87 1.02 -1.06 -1.26
N SER A 88 0.26 -0.90 -2.34
CA SER A 88 -0.88 0.02 -2.45
C SER A 88 -0.48 1.46 -2.05
N LEU A 89 -0.96 1.97 -0.93
CA LEU A 89 -0.56 3.27 -0.37
C LEU A 89 0.97 3.42 -0.29
N GLY A 90 1.65 2.32 0.03
CA GLY A 90 3.11 2.30 0.18
C GLY A 90 3.88 2.69 -1.07
N GLU A 91 3.28 2.62 -2.26
CA GLU A 91 3.93 3.09 -3.50
C GLU A 91 4.21 4.60 -3.44
N PHE A 92 3.34 5.39 -2.83
CA PHE A 92 3.56 6.82 -2.58
C PHE A 92 4.71 7.02 -1.60
N SER A 93 4.77 6.22 -0.54
CA SER A 93 5.86 6.26 0.44
C SER A 93 7.22 5.95 -0.22
N ALA A 94 7.25 4.94 -1.09
CA ALA A 94 8.45 4.58 -1.85
C ALA A 94 8.91 5.73 -2.76
N LEU A 95 7.98 6.37 -3.46
CA LEU A 95 8.29 7.48 -4.36
C LEU A 95 8.85 8.70 -3.60
N VAL A 96 8.27 9.06 -2.48
CA VAL A 96 8.80 10.16 -1.66
C VAL A 96 10.18 9.80 -1.12
N SER A 97 10.34 8.61 -0.58
CA SER A 97 11.60 8.16 0.02
C SER A 97 12.73 8.07 -1.01
N ALA A 98 12.40 7.72 -2.26
CA ALA A 98 13.37 7.67 -3.36
C ALA A 98 13.57 9.02 -4.08
N GLY A 99 13.00 10.09 -3.57
CA GLY A 99 13.20 11.44 -4.11
C GLY A 99 12.37 11.80 -5.34
N ALA A 100 11.43 10.96 -5.75
CA ALA A 100 10.57 11.24 -6.91
C ALA A 100 9.46 12.24 -6.59
N LEU A 101 9.00 12.30 -5.34
CA LEU A 101 7.98 13.22 -4.84
C LEU A 101 8.52 13.98 -3.63
N SER A 102 8.15 15.25 -3.49
CA SER A 102 8.41 15.97 -2.24
C SER A 102 7.51 15.43 -1.12
N PHE A 103 7.92 15.66 0.12
CA PHE A 103 7.14 15.30 1.30
C PHE A 103 5.75 15.93 1.25
N GLU A 104 5.69 17.23 0.94
CA GLU A 104 4.46 18.01 0.90
C GLU A 104 3.52 17.50 -0.20
N ASP A 105 4.04 17.35 -1.41
CA ASP A 105 3.26 16.86 -2.54
C ASP A 105 2.77 15.43 -2.31
N GLY A 106 3.65 14.58 -1.77
CA GLY A 106 3.29 13.21 -1.42
C GLY A 106 2.15 13.15 -0.42
N LEU A 107 2.21 13.97 0.63
CA LEU A 107 1.16 14.03 1.65
C LEU A 107 -0.16 14.54 1.07
N HIS A 108 -0.11 15.58 0.23
CA HIS A 108 -1.32 16.07 -0.46
C HIS A 108 -1.95 15.00 -1.34
N LEU A 109 -1.14 14.25 -2.10
CA LEU A 109 -1.65 13.16 -2.94
C LEU A 109 -2.27 12.04 -2.12
N VAL A 110 -1.62 11.66 -1.02
CA VAL A 110 -2.13 10.60 -0.14
C VAL A 110 -3.45 11.02 0.51
N ALA A 111 -3.56 12.28 0.96
CA ALA A 111 -4.80 12.82 1.50
C ALA A 111 -5.91 12.84 0.44
N ALA A 112 -5.60 13.27 -0.79
CA ALA A 112 -6.55 13.27 -1.90
C ALA A 112 -7.02 11.86 -2.23
N ARG A 113 -6.10 10.89 -2.26
CA ARG A 113 -6.40 9.47 -2.49
C ARG A 113 -7.34 8.92 -1.43
N ALA A 114 -7.04 9.16 -0.17
CA ALA A 114 -7.86 8.70 0.95
C ALA A 114 -9.28 9.27 0.90
N ASN A 115 -9.41 10.55 0.62
CA ASN A 115 -10.72 11.21 0.50
C ASN A 115 -11.51 10.68 -0.71
N ALA A 116 -10.85 10.51 -1.85
CA ALA A 116 -11.49 10.01 -3.07
C ALA A 116 -11.96 8.58 -2.90
N MET A 117 -11.15 7.73 -2.27
CA MET A 117 -11.53 6.35 -1.98
C MET A 117 -12.70 6.27 -1.02
N GLN A 118 -12.72 7.11 0.01
CA GLN A 118 -13.84 7.18 0.96
C GLN A 118 -15.14 7.56 0.26
N LYS A 119 -15.12 8.55 -0.61
CA LYS A 119 -16.30 8.95 -1.41
C LYS A 119 -16.78 7.81 -2.32
N ALA A 120 -15.86 7.11 -2.96
CA ALA A 120 -16.20 5.99 -3.84
C ALA A 120 -16.88 4.86 -3.08
N CYS A 121 -16.47 4.59 -1.84
CA CYS A 121 -17.13 3.61 -0.96
C CYS A 121 -18.59 3.96 -0.68
N GLU A 122 -18.93 5.24 -0.64
CA GLU A 122 -20.28 5.71 -0.36
C GLU A 122 -21.22 5.60 -1.57
N ILE A 123 -20.68 5.52 -2.78
CA ILE A 123 -21.48 5.46 -4.02
C ILE A 123 -22.13 4.09 -4.18
N GLN A 124 -21.42 3.02 -3.89
CA GLN A 124 -21.92 1.66 -4.06
C GLN A 124 -21.42 0.74 -2.94
N PRO A 125 -22.33 0.00 -2.28
CA PRO A 125 -21.93 -0.99 -1.27
C PRO A 125 -21.01 -2.04 -1.87
N SER A 126 -19.79 -2.12 -1.35
CA SER A 126 -18.75 -3.01 -1.85
C SER A 126 -17.81 -3.41 -0.72
N THR A 127 -17.02 -4.44 -0.95
CA THR A 127 -16.12 -4.98 0.07
C THR A 127 -15.03 -5.83 -0.57
N MET A 128 -14.24 -6.47 0.28
CA MET A 128 -13.12 -7.35 -0.09
C MET A 128 -13.16 -8.63 0.72
N ALA A 129 -12.46 -9.66 0.23
CA ALA A 129 -12.27 -10.91 0.96
C ALA A 129 -10.88 -11.48 0.68
N ALA A 130 -10.25 -12.04 1.71
CA ALA A 130 -8.98 -12.75 1.58
C ALA A 130 -9.25 -14.23 1.32
N ILE A 131 -8.67 -14.75 0.24
CA ILE A 131 -8.81 -16.14 -0.18
C ILE A 131 -7.48 -16.85 0.08
N LEU A 132 -7.51 -17.88 0.91
CA LEU A 132 -6.31 -18.61 1.32
C LEU A 132 -6.36 -20.05 0.83
N GLY A 133 -5.22 -20.53 0.34
CA GLY A 133 -5.03 -21.94 0.02
C GLY A 133 -5.47 -22.39 -1.38
N LEU A 134 -5.69 -21.44 -2.29
CA LEU A 134 -5.96 -21.73 -3.70
C LEU A 134 -4.90 -21.08 -4.58
N ASP A 135 -4.70 -21.61 -5.77
CA ASP A 135 -3.84 -20.99 -6.77
C ASP A 135 -4.55 -19.77 -7.42
N ASP A 136 -3.75 -18.89 -7.99
CA ASP A 136 -4.26 -17.66 -8.59
C ASP A 136 -5.25 -17.94 -9.71
N PHE A 137 -4.96 -18.92 -10.57
CA PHE A 137 -5.83 -19.23 -11.70
C PHE A 137 -7.24 -19.64 -11.26
N THR A 138 -7.37 -20.49 -10.23
CA THR A 138 -8.67 -20.90 -9.70
C THR A 138 -9.48 -19.70 -9.19
N VAL A 139 -8.82 -18.78 -8.47
CA VAL A 139 -9.49 -17.59 -7.96
C VAL A 139 -9.90 -16.66 -9.12
N GLU A 140 -9.01 -16.43 -10.07
CA GLU A 140 -9.28 -15.60 -11.25
C GLU A 140 -10.46 -16.15 -12.06
N ASP A 141 -10.47 -17.46 -12.28
CA ASP A 141 -11.53 -18.12 -13.06
C ASP A 141 -12.91 -17.98 -12.40
N VAL A 142 -12.99 -18.17 -11.08
CA VAL A 142 -14.25 -18.00 -10.35
C VAL A 142 -14.72 -16.54 -10.44
N CYS A 143 -13.83 -15.58 -10.23
CA CYS A 143 -14.18 -14.16 -10.34
C CYS A 143 -14.70 -13.81 -11.74
N HIS A 144 -14.02 -14.30 -12.77
CA HIS A 144 -14.37 -14.02 -14.16
C HIS A 144 -15.74 -14.56 -14.57
N LYS A 145 -16.16 -15.66 -14.00
CA LYS A 145 -17.43 -16.33 -14.31
C LYS A 145 -18.65 -15.74 -13.59
N LEU A 146 -18.43 -14.85 -12.62
CA LEU A 146 -19.53 -14.21 -11.89
C LEU A 146 -20.14 -13.08 -12.70
N THR A 147 -21.45 -12.87 -12.55
CA THR A 147 -22.17 -11.76 -13.21
C THR A 147 -21.90 -10.43 -12.49
N ASP A 148 -21.78 -10.46 -11.16
CA ASP A 148 -21.40 -9.27 -10.39
C ASP A 148 -19.93 -8.93 -10.56
N VAL A 149 -19.58 -7.68 -10.33
CA VAL A 149 -18.19 -7.24 -10.36
C VAL A 149 -17.44 -7.83 -9.18
N VAL A 150 -16.52 -8.75 -9.46
CA VAL A 150 -15.55 -9.29 -8.52
C VAL A 150 -14.25 -9.47 -9.26
N VAL A 151 -13.16 -8.93 -8.71
CA VAL A 151 -11.85 -8.99 -9.35
C VAL A 151 -10.77 -9.37 -8.33
N PRO A 152 -9.67 -10.02 -8.79
CA PRO A 152 -8.46 -10.09 -7.97
C PRO A 152 -7.93 -8.69 -7.71
N ALA A 153 -7.71 -8.36 -6.45
CA ALA A 153 -7.27 -7.03 -6.04
C ALA A 153 -5.83 -7.01 -5.53
N ASN A 154 -5.45 -7.96 -4.67
CA ASN A 154 -4.09 -8.02 -4.14
C ASN A 154 -3.55 -9.44 -4.24
N TYR A 155 -2.52 -9.62 -5.07
CA TYR A 155 -1.73 -10.85 -5.13
C TYR A 155 -0.64 -10.72 -4.06
N ASN A 156 -0.95 -11.11 -2.81
CA ASN A 156 -0.09 -10.82 -1.66
C ASN A 156 1.10 -11.77 -1.50
N CYS A 157 0.86 -13.05 -1.67
CA CYS A 157 1.90 -14.09 -1.69
C CYS A 157 1.30 -15.36 -2.28
N PRO A 158 2.11 -16.37 -2.62
CA PRO A 158 1.56 -17.64 -3.10
C PRO A 158 0.52 -18.20 -2.13
N GLY A 159 -0.67 -18.48 -2.65
CA GLY A 159 -1.78 -19.00 -1.86
C GLY A 159 -2.59 -17.96 -1.08
N GLN A 160 -2.30 -16.68 -1.23
CA GLN A 160 -3.05 -15.60 -0.58
C GLN A 160 -3.40 -14.50 -1.57
N LEU A 161 -4.65 -14.44 -1.96
CA LEU A 161 -5.17 -13.47 -2.91
C LEU A 161 -6.40 -12.79 -2.34
N VAL A 162 -6.39 -11.45 -2.34
CA VAL A 162 -7.55 -10.65 -1.90
C VAL A 162 -8.37 -10.30 -3.14
N ILE A 163 -9.69 -10.51 -3.04
CA ILE A 163 -10.65 -10.16 -4.10
C ILE A 163 -11.48 -8.95 -3.66
N SER A 164 -11.90 -8.15 -4.64
CA SER A 164 -12.73 -6.95 -4.43
C SER A 164 -13.97 -7.03 -5.30
N GLY A 165 -15.10 -6.56 -4.79
CA GLY A 165 -16.33 -6.53 -5.58
C GLY A 165 -17.52 -5.99 -4.83
N THR A 166 -18.69 -6.09 -5.47
CA THR A 166 -19.95 -5.81 -4.82
C THR A 166 -20.16 -6.76 -3.63
N ILE A 167 -20.97 -6.37 -2.67
CA ILE A 167 -21.24 -7.23 -1.51
C ILE A 167 -21.82 -8.58 -1.99
N ALA A 168 -22.80 -8.55 -2.89
CA ALA A 168 -23.37 -9.77 -3.45
C ALA A 168 -22.36 -10.60 -4.21
N GLY A 169 -21.47 -9.95 -5.00
CA GLY A 169 -20.42 -10.62 -5.73
C GLY A 169 -19.40 -11.30 -4.82
N ILE A 170 -18.98 -10.62 -3.77
CA ILE A 170 -18.05 -11.19 -2.79
C ILE A 170 -18.68 -12.38 -2.06
N ASP A 171 -19.96 -12.29 -1.67
CA ASP A 171 -20.67 -13.40 -1.04
C ASP A 171 -20.70 -14.63 -1.97
N ALA A 172 -21.05 -14.43 -3.23
CA ALA A 172 -21.08 -15.50 -4.23
C ALA A 172 -19.68 -16.08 -4.48
N ALA A 173 -18.66 -15.22 -4.58
CA ALA A 173 -17.28 -15.65 -4.78
C ALA A 173 -16.76 -16.49 -3.61
N CYS A 174 -17.00 -16.04 -2.37
CA CYS A 174 -16.57 -16.78 -1.18
C CYS A 174 -17.20 -18.15 -1.12
N GLU A 175 -18.48 -18.29 -1.46
CA GLU A 175 -19.17 -19.57 -1.51
C GLU A 175 -18.55 -20.49 -2.54
N LYS A 176 -18.35 -20.02 -3.77
CA LYS A 176 -17.77 -20.80 -4.87
C LYS A 176 -16.31 -21.19 -4.61
N LEU A 177 -15.53 -20.28 -4.04
CA LEU A 177 -14.12 -20.54 -3.75
C LEU A 177 -13.96 -21.53 -2.60
N THR A 178 -14.83 -21.48 -1.60
CA THR A 178 -14.87 -22.49 -0.54
C THR A 178 -15.18 -23.86 -1.12
N ALA A 179 -16.17 -23.95 -2.01
CA ALA A 179 -16.50 -25.20 -2.71
C ALA A 179 -15.35 -25.70 -3.59
N ALA A 180 -14.53 -24.80 -4.13
CA ALA A 180 -13.36 -25.14 -4.94
C ALA A 180 -12.15 -25.57 -4.12
N GLY A 181 -12.23 -25.53 -2.79
CA GLY A 181 -11.18 -26.04 -1.91
C GLY A 181 -10.37 -24.98 -1.16
N ALA A 182 -10.80 -23.73 -1.14
CA ALA A 182 -10.12 -22.70 -0.33
C ALA A 182 -10.08 -23.14 1.14
N LYS A 183 -8.92 -23.00 1.77
CA LYS A 183 -8.77 -23.25 3.20
C LYS A 183 -9.57 -22.25 4.01
N ARG A 184 -9.60 -20.99 3.56
CA ARG A 184 -10.37 -19.91 4.17
C ARG A 184 -10.79 -18.90 3.11
N ALA A 185 -11.99 -18.36 3.26
CA ALA A 185 -12.50 -17.24 2.49
C ALA A 185 -13.04 -16.24 3.51
N LEU A 186 -12.22 -15.23 3.83
CA LEU A 186 -12.47 -14.29 4.92
C LEU A 186 -12.88 -12.94 4.39
N LYS A 187 -14.11 -12.52 4.68
CA LYS A 187 -14.54 -11.16 4.40
C LYS A 187 -13.74 -10.19 5.28
N LEU A 188 -13.19 -9.15 4.64
CA LEU A 188 -12.43 -8.13 5.34
C LEU A 188 -13.38 -7.06 5.88
N ASN A 189 -12.99 -6.42 6.98
CA ASN A 189 -13.76 -5.33 7.58
C ASN A 189 -13.42 -4.01 6.87
N VAL A 190 -13.77 -3.91 5.60
CA VAL A 190 -13.57 -2.72 4.76
C VAL A 190 -14.87 -2.40 4.02
N GLY A 191 -15.13 -1.12 3.81
CA GLY A 191 -16.38 -0.64 3.20
C GLY A 191 -16.27 -0.34 1.71
N GLY A 192 -15.26 -0.85 1.02
CA GLY A 192 -15.05 -0.58 -0.39
C GLY A 192 -14.30 -1.67 -1.11
N ALA A 193 -14.50 -1.75 -2.43
CA ALA A 193 -13.82 -2.68 -3.32
C ALA A 193 -12.58 -2.01 -3.92
N PHE A 194 -11.52 -1.90 -3.12
CA PHE A 194 -10.28 -1.27 -3.53
C PHE A 194 -9.60 -2.07 -4.65
N HIS A 195 -8.88 -1.38 -5.52
CA HIS A 195 -8.18 -1.97 -6.66
C HIS A 195 -9.12 -2.71 -7.62
N SER A 196 -10.30 -2.14 -7.84
CA SER A 196 -11.33 -2.68 -8.72
C SER A 196 -11.95 -1.57 -9.59
N PRO A 197 -12.72 -1.92 -10.63
CA PRO A 197 -13.47 -0.93 -11.42
C PRO A 197 -14.42 -0.07 -10.58
N LEU A 198 -14.83 -0.52 -9.40
CA LEU A 198 -15.71 0.26 -8.51
C LEU A 198 -15.01 1.49 -7.90
N MET A 199 -13.69 1.60 -8.06
CA MET A 199 -12.90 2.76 -7.65
C MET A 199 -12.71 3.78 -8.78
N GLU A 200 -13.42 3.67 -9.90
CA GLU A 200 -13.22 4.55 -11.06
C GLU A 200 -13.42 6.03 -10.73
N ALA A 201 -14.44 6.37 -9.94
CA ALA A 201 -14.65 7.75 -9.52
C ALA A 201 -13.48 8.31 -8.72
N ALA A 202 -12.89 7.47 -7.84
CA ALA A 202 -11.70 7.85 -7.08
C ALA A 202 -10.47 7.99 -7.97
N ARG A 203 -10.33 7.12 -8.98
CA ARG A 203 -9.23 7.20 -9.95
C ARG A 203 -9.24 8.53 -10.69
N VAL A 204 -10.41 8.97 -11.15
CA VAL A 204 -10.56 10.24 -11.87
C VAL A 204 -10.12 11.43 -11.00
N GLU A 205 -10.56 11.48 -9.73
CA GLU A 205 -10.14 12.54 -8.81
C GLU A 205 -8.63 12.51 -8.54
N LEU A 206 -8.09 11.32 -8.33
CA LEU A 206 -6.65 11.16 -8.06
C LEU A 206 -5.82 11.51 -9.29
N GLU A 207 -6.26 11.13 -10.49
CA GLU A 207 -5.60 11.50 -11.74
C GLU A 207 -5.46 13.01 -11.86
N HIS A 208 -6.53 13.75 -11.57
CA HIS A 208 -6.51 15.21 -11.60
C HIS A 208 -5.43 15.76 -10.65
N ALA A 209 -5.31 15.24 -9.46
CA ALA A 209 -4.28 15.65 -8.50
C ALA A 209 -2.87 15.26 -8.98
N ILE A 210 -2.70 14.06 -9.51
CA ILE A 210 -1.38 13.55 -9.95
C ILE A 210 -0.85 14.33 -11.16
N VAL A 211 -1.70 14.63 -12.15
CA VAL A 211 -1.25 15.36 -13.35
C VAL A 211 -0.76 16.77 -13.03
N HIS A 212 -1.22 17.35 -11.93
CA HIS A 212 -0.79 18.68 -11.49
C HIS A 212 0.38 18.63 -10.49
N THR A 213 0.93 17.44 -10.22
CA THR A 213 2.02 17.25 -9.28
C THR A 213 3.30 16.94 -10.04
N GLU A 214 4.42 17.56 -9.63
CA GLU A 214 5.73 17.25 -10.20
C GLU A 214 6.24 15.91 -9.67
N ILE A 215 6.55 14.98 -10.58
CA ILE A 215 7.24 13.75 -10.26
C ILE A 215 8.59 13.77 -10.98
N LYS A 216 9.65 13.54 -10.22
CA LYS A 216 11.02 13.51 -10.70
C LYS A 216 11.50 12.08 -10.85
N GLU A 217 12.67 11.90 -11.47
CA GLU A 217 13.31 10.61 -11.55
C GLU A 217 13.72 10.14 -10.14
N PRO A 218 13.31 8.94 -9.70
CA PRO A 218 13.75 8.41 -8.42
C PRO A 218 15.22 8.02 -8.43
N VAL A 219 15.84 7.95 -7.25
CA VAL A 219 17.26 7.57 -7.11
C VAL A 219 17.51 6.08 -7.38
N CYS A 220 16.46 5.28 -7.45
CA CYS A 220 16.52 3.85 -7.75
C CYS A 220 15.26 3.41 -8.48
N PRO A 221 15.25 2.25 -9.14
CA PRO A 221 14.04 1.73 -9.77
C PRO A 221 12.94 1.50 -8.72
N ILE A 222 11.73 1.91 -9.08
CA ILE A 222 10.51 1.69 -8.28
C ILE A 222 9.69 0.61 -8.97
N TYR A 223 9.48 -0.51 -8.28
CA TYR A 223 8.63 -1.60 -8.77
C TYR A 223 7.18 -1.23 -8.46
N GLN A 224 6.39 -0.99 -9.52
CA GLN A 224 5.03 -0.49 -9.35
C GLN A 224 4.00 -1.62 -9.33
N ASN A 225 2.94 -1.42 -8.58
CA ASN A 225 1.95 -2.48 -8.28
C ASN A 225 1.23 -3.01 -9.51
N ILE A 226 0.90 -2.14 -10.47
CA ILE A 226 0.02 -2.49 -11.58
C ILE A 226 0.57 -3.59 -12.47
N ASP A 227 1.88 -3.64 -12.67
CA ASP A 227 2.53 -4.63 -13.53
C ASP A 227 3.76 -5.29 -12.90
N ALA A 228 4.12 -4.92 -11.68
CA ALA A 228 5.25 -5.47 -10.93
C ALA A 228 6.62 -5.23 -11.58
N LYS A 229 6.74 -4.22 -12.45
CA LYS A 229 7.97 -3.90 -13.18
C LYS A 229 8.67 -2.68 -12.61
N PRO A 230 10.01 -2.59 -12.77
CA PRO A 230 10.78 -1.43 -12.32
C PRO A 230 10.67 -0.25 -13.28
N TYR A 231 10.54 0.96 -12.72
CA TYR A 231 10.43 2.20 -13.47
C TYR A 231 11.26 3.31 -12.84
N THR A 232 11.84 4.13 -13.71
CA THR A 232 12.54 5.37 -13.33
C THR A 232 12.00 6.59 -14.09
N ASP A 233 11.30 6.37 -15.20
CA ASP A 233 10.72 7.45 -16.02
C ASP A 233 9.52 8.09 -15.32
N PRO A 234 9.57 9.40 -14.98
CA PRO A 234 8.48 10.08 -14.29
C PRO A 234 7.10 9.96 -14.96
N GLU A 235 7.03 10.02 -16.29
CA GLU A 235 5.75 9.94 -16.99
C GLU A 235 5.13 8.55 -16.90
N LYS A 236 5.95 7.50 -17.01
CA LYS A 236 5.49 6.13 -16.81
C LYS A 236 5.06 5.89 -15.36
N ILE A 237 5.81 6.44 -14.41
CA ILE A 237 5.47 6.34 -12.99
C ILE A 237 4.10 6.99 -12.72
N LYS A 238 3.85 8.18 -13.28
CA LYS A 238 2.53 8.84 -13.16
C LYS A 238 1.41 7.96 -13.70
N HIS A 239 1.58 7.47 -14.92
CA HIS A 239 0.58 6.62 -15.58
C HIS A 239 0.23 5.40 -14.74
N ASN A 240 1.25 4.70 -14.24
CA ASN A 240 1.08 3.50 -13.43
C ASN A 240 0.47 3.80 -12.06
N LEU A 241 0.83 4.93 -11.46
CA LEU A 241 0.29 5.36 -10.17
C LEU A 241 -1.21 5.65 -10.26
N ILE A 242 -1.66 6.23 -11.37
CA ILE A 242 -3.08 6.47 -11.64
C ILE A 242 -3.81 5.14 -11.86
N ALA A 243 -3.25 4.26 -12.68
CA ALA A 243 -3.85 2.96 -13.00
C ALA A 243 -3.97 2.03 -11.78
N GLN A 244 -3.12 2.21 -10.79
CA GLN A 244 -3.08 1.38 -9.59
C GLN A 244 -4.42 1.32 -8.84
N LEU A 245 -5.17 2.42 -8.82
CA LEU A 245 -6.35 2.53 -7.96
C LEU A 245 -7.51 1.63 -8.42
N THR A 246 -7.59 1.35 -9.71
CA THR A 246 -8.61 0.46 -10.30
C THR A 246 -8.04 -0.88 -10.75
N GLY A 247 -6.75 -1.10 -10.57
CA GLY A 247 -6.07 -2.32 -10.97
C GLY A 247 -5.47 -3.09 -9.80
N PRO A 248 -5.01 -4.32 -10.02
CA PRO A 248 -4.50 -5.16 -8.95
C PRO A 248 -3.16 -4.70 -8.42
N VAL A 249 -2.92 -5.00 -7.15
CA VAL A 249 -1.60 -4.91 -6.51
C VAL A 249 -0.91 -6.26 -6.70
N ARG A 250 0.08 -6.31 -7.59
CA ARG A 250 0.82 -7.55 -7.91
C ARG A 250 2.03 -7.71 -7.02
N TRP A 251 1.79 -7.88 -5.72
CA TRP A 251 2.87 -7.91 -4.74
C TRP A 251 3.73 -9.17 -4.85
N THR A 252 3.12 -10.34 -5.03
CA THR A 252 3.87 -11.59 -5.25
C THR A 252 4.84 -11.44 -6.41
N GLN A 253 4.36 -10.96 -7.54
CA GLN A 253 5.16 -10.78 -8.74
C GLN A 253 6.23 -9.70 -8.54
N THR A 254 5.91 -8.65 -7.79
CA THR A 254 6.88 -7.60 -7.44
C THR A 254 8.07 -8.18 -6.67
N VAL A 255 7.81 -8.96 -5.64
CA VAL A 255 8.87 -9.61 -4.85
C VAL A 255 9.68 -10.57 -5.73
N GLN A 256 9.00 -11.37 -6.55
CA GLN A 256 9.66 -12.31 -7.49
C GLN A 256 10.59 -11.58 -8.45
N HIS A 257 10.13 -10.49 -9.07
CA HIS A 257 10.93 -9.70 -10.01
C HIS A 257 12.11 -9.01 -9.31
N MET A 258 11.92 -8.49 -8.10
CA MET A 258 13.00 -7.90 -7.33
C MET A 258 14.10 -8.93 -7.03
N LEU A 259 13.71 -10.15 -6.67
CA LEU A 259 14.65 -11.25 -6.45
C LEU A 259 15.39 -11.63 -7.74
N GLU A 260 14.69 -11.76 -8.86
CA GLU A 260 15.28 -12.04 -10.16
C GLU A 260 16.27 -10.96 -10.58
N ASP A 261 15.98 -9.70 -10.25
CA ASP A 261 16.81 -8.54 -10.57
C ASP A 261 17.96 -8.33 -9.59
N GLY A 262 18.13 -9.22 -8.62
CA GLY A 262 19.31 -9.25 -7.76
C GLY A 262 19.10 -8.82 -6.30
N ALA A 263 17.87 -8.67 -5.82
CA ALA A 263 17.64 -8.37 -4.42
C ALA A 263 18.15 -9.50 -3.53
N THR A 264 19.00 -9.15 -2.55
CA THR A 264 19.57 -10.10 -1.60
C THR A 264 19.03 -9.93 -0.20
N SER A 265 18.33 -8.83 0.08
CA SER A 265 17.66 -8.57 1.35
C SER A 265 16.51 -7.60 1.15
N PHE A 266 15.52 -7.67 2.03
CA PHE A 266 14.38 -6.75 2.06
C PHE A 266 14.30 -6.08 3.42
N THR A 267 14.25 -4.76 3.41
CA THR A 267 14.06 -3.95 4.62
C THR A 267 12.73 -3.23 4.52
N GLU A 268 11.86 -3.47 5.48
CA GLU A 268 10.56 -2.82 5.57
C GLU A 268 10.70 -1.49 6.30
N VAL A 269 10.23 -0.41 5.65
CA VAL A 269 10.29 0.95 6.18
C VAL A 269 8.88 1.42 6.50
N GLY A 270 8.52 1.38 7.77
CA GLY A 270 7.18 1.76 8.20
C GLY A 270 6.70 0.94 9.39
N PRO A 271 5.41 1.08 9.73
CA PRO A 271 4.85 0.37 10.88
C PRO A 271 4.68 -1.12 10.60
N GLY A 272 4.89 -1.94 11.63
CA GLY A 272 4.65 -3.37 11.57
C GLY A 272 5.67 -4.17 10.76
N ASN A 273 5.29 -5.39 10.41
CA ASN A 273 6.15 -6.33 9.69
C ASN A 273 5.37 -7.23 8.69
N VAL A 274 4.21 -6.77 8.26
CA VAL A 274 3.33 -7.56 7.37
C VAL A 274 4.06 -7.92 6.07
N LEU A 275 4.75 -6.98 5.45
CA LEU A 275 5.43 -7.22 4.18
C LEU A 275 6.59 -8.22 4.32
N GLN A 276 7.28 -8.22 5.45
CA GLN A 276 8.35 -9.19 5.72
C GLN A 276 7.77 -10.61 5.71
N GLY A 277 6.61 -10.81 6.31
CA GLY A 277 5.91 -12.09 6.29
C GLY A 277 5.53 -12.53 4.88
N LEU A 278 5.08 -11.61 4.04
CA LEU A 278 4.73 -11.91 2.65
C LEU A 278 5.98 -12.26 1.82
N VAL A 279 7.10 -11.55 2.02
CA VAL A 279 8.36 -11.86 1.37
C VAL A 279 8.82 -13.28 1.71
N LYS A 280 8.73 -13.67 2.98
CA LYS A 280 9.10 -15.01 3.45
C LYS A 280 8.25 -16.11 2.83
N LYS A 281 7.01 -15.82 2.45
CA LYS A 281 6.15 -16.77 1.73
C LYS A 281 6.57 -16.94 0.27
N VAL A 282 7.24 -15.95 -0.31
CA VAL A 282 7.79 -16.06 -1.67
C VAL A 282 9.14 -16.76 -1.65
N ASP A 283 10.02 -16.38 -0.71
CA ASP A 283 11.36 -16.97 -0.53
C ASP A 283 11.74 -16.97 0.95
N ARG A 284 11.76 -18.15 1.55
CA ARG A 284 12.09 -18.34 2.97
C ARG A 284 13.54 -17.95 3.31
N ALA A 285 14.43 -18.06 2.34
CA ALA A 285 15.86 -17.92 2.59
C ALA A 285 16.32 -16.46 2.57
N VAL A 286 15.56 -15.55 1.94
CA VAL A 286 15.98 -14.17 1.81
C VAL A 286 15.88 -13.44 3.16
N PRO A 287 16.94 -12.73 3.59
CA PRO A 287 16.88 -11.95 4.82
C PRO A 287 15.88 -10.82 4.75
N THR A 288 15.13 -10.65 5.82
CA THR A 288 14.19 -9.54 5.99
C THR A 288 14.45 -8.82 7.31
N SER A 289 14.20 -7.53 7.34
CA SER A 289 14.38 -6.72 8.56
C SER A 289 13.46 -5.51 8.53
N SER A 290 13.28 -4.88 9.69
CA SER A 290 12.63 -3.57 9.80
C SER A 290 13.68 -2.48 9.89
N ALA A 291 13.47 -1.37 9.19
CA ALA A 291 14.28 -0.18 9.39
C ALA A 291 13.95 0.41 10.77
N THR A 292 14.98 0.73 11.53
CA THR A 292 14.85 1.30 12.88
C THR A 292 15.83 2.43 13.06
N LEU A 293 15.50 3.35 13.97
CA LEU A 293 16.45 4.38 14.37
C LEU A 293 17.64 3.77 15.08
N PRO A 294 18.86 4.30 14.90
CA PRO A 294 19.99 3.90 15.70
C PRO A 294 19.74 4.19 17.19
N GLU A 295 20.30 3.34 18.08
CA GLU A 295 20.20 3.54 19.53
C GLU A 295 20.94 4.80 20.01
#